data_7a1ef0b87407ca5c1ec404ff5c0c8b00
#
_entry.id   7a1ef0b87407ca5c1ec404ff5c0c8b00
#
_cell.length_a   1.000
_cell.length_b   1.000
_cell.length_c   1.000
_cell.angle_alpha   90.00
_cell.angle_beta   90.00
_cell.angle_gamma   90.00
#
_symmetry.space_group_name_H-M   'P 1'
#
loop_
_entity.id
_entity.type
_entity.pdbx_description
1 polymer ?
#
loop_
_entity_poly.entity_id
_entity_poly.type
_entity_poly.pdbx_seq_one_letter_code
_entity_poly.pdbx_strand_id
1 'polypeptide(L)'
;MTSERDAFGFAPDHDEPIPYRKRIRDYYVGLGYGKPYEWAHYADVPFTPLKKPVAKMRVALVTTAAPVKEGAGDQGPGAAYNSAAKFFNVFSGDSAADHDLRVSHIGIDRKHTTAEDKNTWFPLPALREAAKKGLVGDVAPRFHGLPTNRSHKTTLDVDCIELLARLQEDRAEAVLIAGN
;
A
#
# COMPACT_ATOMS: atom_id res chain seq x y z
N MET A 1 10.39 -4.59 41.32
CA MET A 1 9.32 -3.76 40.73
C MET A 1 9.19 -4.17 39.29
N THR A 2 8.21 -4.99 38.95
CA THR A 2 7.85 -5.30 37.58
C THR A 2 7.40 -4.01 36.89
N SER A 3 7.95 -3.70 35.77
CA SER A 3 7.56 -2.49 35.03
C SER A 3 6.12 -2.60 34.53
N GLU A 4 5.43 -1.48 34.37
CA GLU A 4 4.06 -1.45 33.84
C GLU A 4 3.97 -2.16 32.46
N ARG A 5 5.06 -2.17 31.70
CA ARG A 5 5.22 -2.92 30.43
C ARG A 5 5.12 -4.44 30.62
N ASP A 6 5.64 -4.99 31.70
CA ASP A 6 5.61 -6.43 31.96
C ASP A 6 4.17 -6.92 32.21
N ALA A 7 3.29 -6.05 32.69
CA ALA A 7 1.88 -6.36 32.94
C ALA A 7 1.09 -6.63 31.64
N PHE A 8 1.54 -6.13 30.50
CA PHE A 8 0.94 -6.35 29.19
C PHE A 8 1.59 -7.48 28.40
N GLY A 9 2.60 -8.16 28.96
CA GLY A 9 3.29 -9.27 28.29
C GLY A 9 4.16 -8.84 27.10
N PHE A 10 4.61 -7.58 27.06
CA PHE A 10 5.52 -7.13 26.02
C PHE A 10 6.86 -7.84 26.10
N ALA A 11 7.39 -8.26 24.94
CA ALA A 11 8.69 -8.90 24.85
C ALA A 11 9.77 -7.84 24.57
N PRO A 12 10.65 -7.51 25.54
CA PRO A 12 11.67 -6.47 25.40
C PRO A 12 12.60 -6.68 24.22
N ASP A 13 12.88 -7.94 23.88
CA ASP A 13 13.77 -8.32 22.77
C ASP A 13 13.20 -7.94 21.38
N HIS A 14 11.92 -7.56 21.33
CA HIS A 14 11.24 -7.14 20.11
C HIS A 14 10.94 -5.63 20.06
N ASP A 15 11.45 -4.86 21.03
CA ASP A 15 11.22 -3.40 21.14
C ASP A 15 12.16 -2.58 20.22
N GLU A 16 13.01 -3.23 19.41
CA GLU A 16 13.88 -2.56 18.46
C GLU A 16 13.15 -2.30 17.13
N PRO A 17 13.29 -1.09 16.57
CA PRO A 17 12.72 -0.78 15.27
C PRO A 17 13.25 -1.71 14.17
N ILE A 18 12.34 -2.23 13.34
CA ILE A 18 12.72 -3.06 12.20
C ILE A 18 13.36 -2.18 11.12
N PRO A 19 14.64 -2.40 10.74
CA PRO A 19 15.33 -1.57 9.76
C PRO A 19 14.93 -1.95 8.32
N TYR A 20 13.67 -1.74 7.93
CA TYR A 20 13.12 -2.16 6.64
C TYR A 20 13.94 -1.69 5.43
N ARG A 21 14.43 -0.45 5.45
CA ARG A 21 15.24 0.09 4.33
C ARG A 21 16.53 -0.70 4.14
N LYS A 22 17.22 -1.04 5.22
CA LYS A 22 18.42 -1.88 5.18
C LYS A 22 18.10 -3.28 4.72
N ARG A 23 17.03 -3.90 5.26
CA ARG A 23 16.60 -5.25 4.88
C ARG A 23 16.28 -5.36 3.39
N ILE A 24 15.51 -4.42 2.84
CA ILE A 24 15.17 -4.43 1.41
C ILE A 24 16.44 -4.28 0.57
N ARG A 25 17.33 -3.37 0.93
CA ARG A 25 18.60 -3.19 0.23
C ARG A 25 19.43 -4.48 0.21
N ASP A 26 19.63 -5.08 1.37
CA ASP A 26 20.42 -6.30 1.52
C ASP A 26 19.77 -7.47 0.74
N TYR A 27 18.44 -7.57 0.77
CA TYR A 27 17.68 -8.58 0.07
C TYR A 27 17.84 -8.48 -1.46
N TYR A 28 17.74 -7.30 -2.03
CA TYR A 28 17.94 -7.09 -3.46
C TYR A 28 19.38 -7.41 -3.89
N VAL A 29 20.37 -7.02 -3.08
CA VAL A 29 21.78 -7.39 -3.34
C VAL A 29 21.96 -8.91 -3.29
N GLY A 30 21.37 -9.58 -2.31
CA GLY A 30 21.41 -11.04 -2.16
C GLY A 30 20.72 -11.78 -3.32
N LEU A 31 19.75 -11.18 -3.99
CA LEU A 31 19.11 -11.71 -5.20
C LEU A 31 19.94 -11.49 -6.48
N GLY A 32 21.14 -10.90 -6.38
CA GLY A 32 22.02 -10.68 -7.54
C GLY A 32 21.71 -9.42 -8.35
N TYR A 33 20.83 -8.54 -7.86
CA TYR A 33 20.72 -7.20 -8.43
C TYR A 33 21.99 -6.42 -8.08
N GLY A 34 22.89 -6.24 -9.02
CA GLY A 34 24.26 -5.75 -8.80
C GLY A 34 24.42 -4.38 -8.17
N LYS A 35 23.34 -3.62 -7.98
CA LYS A 35 23.29 -2.36 -7.25
C LYS A 35 22.27 -2.44 -6.13
N PRO A 36 22.56 -1.86 -4.94
CA PRO A 36 21.57 -1.74 -3.88
C PRO A 36 20.40 -0.84 -4.35
N TYR A 37 19.22 -1.09 -3.80
CA TYR A 37 18.05 -0.27 -4.10
C TYR A 37 18.27 1.18 -3.64
N GLU A 38 18.04 2.12 -4.55
CA GLU A 38 18.10 3.55 -4.28
C GLU A 38 16.70 4.10 -4.04
N TRP A 39 16.47 4.61 -2.84
CA TRP A 39 15.21 5.24 -2.47
C TRP A 39 15.10 6.63 -3.08
N ALA A 40 13.90 7.01 -3.52
CA ALA A 40 13.63 8.39 -3.89
C ALA A 40 13.75 9.30 -2.65
N HIS A 41 14.47 10.40 -2.81
CA HIS A 41 14.64 11.42 -1.78
C HIS A 41 14.20 12.77 -2.37
N TYR A 42 13.20 13.37 -1.76
CA TYR A 42 12.70 14.68 -2.15
C TYR A 42 13.14 15.72 -1.12
N ALA A 43 13.75 16.80 -1.57
CA ALA A 43 14.16 17.92 -0.70
C ALA A 43 12.96 18.73 -0.23
N ASP A 44 11.94 18.82 -1.08
CA ASP A 44 10.67 19.47 -0.78
C ASP A 44 9.55 18.42 -0.77
N VAL A 45 8.85 18.34 0.37
CA VAL A 45 7.69 17.47 0.55
C VAL A 45 6.51 18.34 0.93
N PRO A 46 5.71 18.77 -0.05
CA PRO A 46 4.58 19.66 0.22
C PRO A 46 3.56 18.98 1.14
N PHE A 47 3.12 19.70 2.14
CA PHE A 47 2.05 19.29 3.04
C PHE A 47 0.82 20.15 2.79
N THR A 48 -0.28 19.52 2.41
CA THR A 48 -1.56 20.18 2.20
C THR A 48 -2.46 19.95 3.41
N PRO A 49 -2.75 20.97 4.22
CA PRO A 49 -3.68 20.84 5.34
C PRO A 49 -5.08 20.42 4.86
N LEU A 50 -5.75 19.58 5.64
CA LEU A 50 -7.13 19.21 5.36
C LEU A 50 -8.04 20.43 5.49
N LYS A 51 -8.91 20.64 4.50
CA LYS A 51 -9.83 21.79 4.47
C LYS A 51 -11.04 21.60 5.42
N LYS A 52 -11.33 20.39 5.84
CA LYS A 52 -12.42 20.01 6.74
C LYS A 52 -12.08 18.70 7.46
N PRO A 53 -12.80 18.30 8.51
CA PRO A 53 -12.59 17.02 9.18
C PRO A 53 -12.79 15.85 8.21
N VAL A 54 -12.00 14.78 8.36
CA VAL A 54 -12.08 13.55 7.54
C VAL A 54 -13.48 12.93 7.57
N ALA A 55 -14.19 13.05 8.69
CA ALA A 55 -15.59 12.62 8.83
C ALA A 55 -16.58 13.34 7.87
N LYS A 56 -16.11 14.35 7.14
CA LYS A 56 -16.90 15.07 6.13
C LYS A 56 -16.26 14.99 4.74
N MET A 57 -15.21 14.19 4.57
CA MET A 57 -14.48 14.08 3.31
C MET A 57 -14.84 12.80 2.56
N ARG A 58 -14.79 12.86 1.24
CA ARG A 58 -14.72 11.68 0.39
C ARG A 58 -13.27 11.22 0.30
N VAL A 59 -13.03 9.98 0.77
CA VAL A 59 -11.70 9.37 0.81
C VAL A 59 -11.58 8.31 -0.26
N ALA A 60 -10.56 8.40 -1.10
CA ALA A 60 -10.19 7.36 -2.05
C ALA A 60 -9.11 6.45 -1.44
N LEU A 61 -9.11 5.18 -1.86
CA LEU A 61 -8.05 4.23 -1.55
C LEU A 61 -7.15 4.05 -2.77
N VAL A 62 -5.85 4.12 -2.55
CA VAL A 62 -4.82 3.73 -3.52
C VAL A 62 -4.01 2.59 -2.92
N THR A 63 -3.77 1.55 -3.70
CA THR A 63 -3.00 0.37 -3.28
C THR A 63 -1.94 0.00 -4.32
N THR A 64 -0.86 -0.63 -3.88
CA THR A 64 0.14 -1.26 -4.76
C THR A 64 -0.13 -2.74 -4.98
N ALA A 65 -1.17 -3.31 -4.36
CA ALA A 65 -1.64 -4.66 -4.66
C ALA A 65 -2.11 -4.77 -6.11
N ALA A 66 -2.02 -5.95 -6.70
CA ALA A 66 -2.40 -6.21 -8.09
C ALA A 66 -3.48 -7.28 -8.20
N PRO A 67 -4.36 -7.19 -9.21
CA PRO A 67 -5.28 -8.27 -9.54
C PRO A 67 -4.54 -9.55 -9.89
N VAL A 68 -5.20 -10.70 -9.73
CA VAL A 68 -4.71 -11.97 -10.27
C VAL A 68 -4.72 -11.92 -11.79
N LYS A 69 -3.65 -12.39 -12.42
CA LYS A 69 -3.53 -12.51 -13.87
C LYS A 69 -3.33 -13.96 -14.25
N GLU A 70 -4.21 -14.49 -15.09
CA GLU A 70 -4.14 -15.85 -15.58
C GLU A 70 -2.78 -16.15 -16.25
N GLY A 71 -2.20 -17.28 -15.95
CA GLY A 71 -0.93 -17.75 -16.53
C GLY A 71 0.33 -17.00 -16.06
N ALA A 72 0.24 -16.10 -15.09
CA ALA A 72 1.37 -15.26 -14.67
C ALA A 72 2.21 -15.87 -13.49
N GLY A 73 2.18 -17.18 -13.31
CA GLY A 73 2.92 -17.90 -12.27
C GLY A 73 2.22 -17.91 -10.90
N ASP A 74 2.96 -18.16 -9.83
CA ASP A 74 2.40 -18.23 -8.49
C ASP A 74 1.89 -16.87 -8.02
N GLN A 75 0.60 -16.79 -7.78
CA GLN A 75 -0.11 -15.60 -7.31
C GLN A 75 -0.97 -15.93 -6.08
N GLY A 76 -0.74 -17.07 -5.46
CA GLY A 76 -1.48 -17.47 -4.27
C GLY A 76 -1.26 -16.54 -3.07
N PRO A 77 -2.11 -16.61 -2.05
CA PRO A 77 -1.88 -15.93 -0.79
C PRO A 77 -0.51 -16.31 -0.23
N GLY A 78 0.28 -15.32 0.17
CA GLY A 78 1.62 -15.57 0.67
C GLY A 78 2.69 -15.88 -0.39
N ALA A 79 2.36 -15.83 -1.69
CA ALA A 79 3.36 -15.90 -2.75
C ALA A 79 4.47 -14.88 -2.50
N ALA A 80 5.74 -15.30 -2.70
CA ALA A 80 6.88 -14.43 -2.46
C ALA A 80 6.90 -13.22 -3.40
N TYR A 81 6.30 -13.37 -4.56
CA TYR A 81 6.24 -12.35 -5.59
C TYR A 81 5.02 -12.54 -6.49
N ASN A 82 4.22 -11.53 -6.62
CA ASN A 82 3.13 -11.52 -7.59
C ASN A 82 3.60 -10.87 -8.90
N SER A 83 3.93 -11.70 -9.88
CA SER A 83 4.36 -11.23 -11.21
C SER A 83 3.28 -10.45 -11.96
N ALA A 84 2.02 -10.59 -11.57
CA ALA A 84 0.90 -9.86 -12.19
C ALA A 84 1.08 -8.34 -12.17
N ALA A 85 1.71 -7.80 -11.13
CA ALA A 85 1.98 -6.37 -11.02
C ALA A 85 2.73 -5.77 -12.23
N LYS A 86 3.55 -6.57 -12.91
CA LYS A 86 4.31 -6.13 -14.09
C LYS A 86 3.45 -5.81 -15.30
N PHE A 87 2.23 -6.32 -15.33
CA PHE A 87 1.35 -6.24 -16.50
C PHE A 87 0.27 -5.18 -16.37
N PHE A 88 0.15 -4.59 -15.19
CA PHE A 88 -0.86 -3.56 -14.95
C PHE A 88 -0.26 -2.16 -15.07
N ASN A 89 -1.00 -1.28 -15.70
CA ASN A 89 -0.89 0.16 -15.56
C ASN A 89 -1.73 0.60 -14.36
N VAL A 90 -1.94 1.90 -14.17
CA VAL A 90 -2.92 2.39 -13.21
C VAL A 90 -4.28 1.76 -13.54
N PHE A 91 -4.90 1.12 -12.57
CA PHE A 91 -6.20 0.50 -12.72
C PHE A 91 -7.17 0.99 -11.65
N SER A 92 -8.44 0.72 -11.84
CA SER A 92 -9.49 1.09 -10.89
C SER A 92 -10.45 -0.07 -10.70
N GLY A 93 -11.05 -0.13 -9.54
CA GLY A 93 -12.12 -1.08 -9.24
C GLY A 93 -13.24 -0.40 -8.45
N ASP A 94 -14.43 -1.00 -8.50
CA ASP A 94 -15.60 -0.52 -7.74
C ASP A 94 -15.35 -0.64 -6.24
N SER A 95 -15.41 0.48 -5.52
CA SER A 95 -15.24 0.48 -4.07
C SER A 95 -16.39 -0.21 -3.31
N ALA A 96 -17.54 -0.47 -3.94
CA ALA A 96 -18.64 -1.19 -3.32
C ALA A 96 -18.50 -2.72 -3.43
N ALA A 97 -17.70 -3.22 -4.38
CA ALA A 97 -17.48 -4.64 -4.61
C ALA A 97 -16.30 -5.21 -3.81
N ASP A 98 -16.24 -6.53 -3.70
CA ASP A 98 -15.07 -7.24 -3.20
C ASP A 98 -14.15 -7.60 -4.35
N HIS A 99 -12.84 -7.51 -4.10
CA HIS A 99 -11.81 -7.72 -5.11
C HIS A 99 -10.79 -8.74 -4.65
N ASP A 100 -10.35 -9.58 -5.60
CA ASP A 100 -9.28 -10.54 -5.40
C ASP A 100 -7.94 -9.93 -5.84
N LEU A 101 -7.35 -9.12 -4.96
CA LEU A 101 -6.02 -8.56 -5.14
C LEU A 101 -4.97 -9.39 -4.41
N ARG A 102 -3.73 -9.25 -4.83
CA ARG A 102 -2.58 -9.94 -4.24
C ARG A 102 -1.45 -8.94 -3.94
N VAL A 103 -0.71 -9.25 -2.91
CA VAL A 103 0.57 -8.58 -2.64
C VAL A 103 1.49 -8.80 -3.83
N SER A 104 2.03 -7.72 -4.37
CA SER A 104 2.83 -7.76 -5.59
C SER A 104 4.31 -7.47 -5.36
N HIS A 105 4.72 -7.15 -4.14
CA HIS A 105 6.09 -6.76 -3.85
C HIS A 105 6.91 -7.91 -3.25
N ILE A 106 8.08 -8.17 -3.82
CA ILE A 106 9.01 -9.21 -3.39
C ILE A 106 9.59 -8.97 -1.99
N GLY A 107 9.73 -7.71 -1.60
CA GLY A 107 10.30 -7.27 -0.33
C GLY A 107 9.31 -7.18 0.84
N ILE A 108 8.05 -7.63 0.67
CA ILE A 108 7.11 -7.59 1.79
C ILE A 108 7.63 -8.40 2.99
N ASP A 109 7.49 -7.84 4.16
CA ASP A 109 7.94 -8.48 5.39
C ASP A 109 6.97 -9.56 5.87
N ARG A 110 7.20 -10.80 5.44
CA ARG A 110 6.42 -11.97 5.86
C ARG A 110 6.84 -12.54 7.21
N LYS A 111 7.90 -12.03 7.82
CA LYS A 111 8.35 -12.48 9.14
C LYS A 111 7.57 -11.80 10.26
N HIS A 112 7.26 -10.51 10.09
CA HIS A 112 6.63 -9.69 11.12
C HIS A 112 5.20 -9.26 10.75
N THR A 113 4.80 -9.44 9.46
CA THR A 113 3.47 -9.11 8.96
C THR A 113 2.94 -10.31 8.17
N THR A 114 1.74 -10.79 8.51
CA THR A 114 1.10 -11.82 7.68
C THR A 114 0.54 -11.16 6.43
N ALA A 115 0.72 -11.80 5.26
CA ALA A 115 0.10 -11.36 4.02
C ALA A 115 -1.38 -11.81 3.92
N GLU A 116 -1.90 -12.47 4.95
CA GLU A 116 -3.26 -13.04 4.99
C GLU A 116 -4.32 -11.99 5.26
N ASP A 117 -4.05 -11.04 6.17
CA ASP A 117 -4.96 -9.92 6.41
C ASP A 117 -4.80 -8.87 5.32
N LYS A 118 -5.74 -8.88 4.37
CA LYS A 118 -5.74 -7.91 3.27
C LYS A 118 -5.87 -6.44 3.71
N ASN A 119 -6.35 -6.16 4.91
CA ASN A 119 -6.40 -4.79 5.42
C ASN A 119 -5.00 -4.17 5.62
N THR A 120 -3.94 -4.95 5.69
CA THR A 120 -2.56 -4.45 5.78
C THR A 120 -2.06 -3.85 4.47
N TRP A 121 -2.63 -4.23 3.34
CA TRP A 121 -2.20 -3.78 2.01
C TRP A 121 -3.35 -3.36 1.06
N PHE A 122 -4.59 -3.71 1.39
CA PHE A 122 -5.80 -3.29 0.68
C PHE A 122 -6.95 -3.07 1.67
N PRO A 123 -6.90 -2.01 2.50
CA PRO A 123 -7.85 -1.78 3.60
C PRO A 123 -9.22 -1.26 3.15
N LEU A 124 -9.74 -1.68 2.01
CA LEU A 124 -11.05 -1.25 1.52
C LEU A 124 -12.19 -1.66 2.45
N PRO A 125 -12.23 -2.91 3.00
CA PRO A 125 -13.25 -3.26 3.97
C PRO A 125 -13.21 -2.41 5.23
N ALA A 126 -12.01 -2.13 5.74
CA ALA A 126 -11.84 -1.27 6.92
C ALA A 126 -12.26 0.18 6.63
N LEU A 127 -11.96 0.70 5.44
CA LEU A 127 -12.37 2.05 5.03
C LEU A 127 -13.90 2.17 4.91
N ARG A 128 -14.58 1.17 4.34
CA ARG A 128 -16.05 1.10 4.28
C ARG A 128 -16.67 1.09 5.69
N GLU A 129 -16.07 0.33 6.59
CA GLU A 129 -16.55 0.26 7.97
C GLU A 129 -16.34 1.58 8.72
N ALA A 130 -15.23 2.26 8.47
CA ALA A 130 -14.96 3.61 8.99
C ALA A 130 -16.00 4.62 8.50
N ALA A 131 -16.42 4.54 7.23
CA ALA A 131 -17.47 5.39 6.69
C ALA A 131 -18.83 5.09 7.35
N LYS A 132 -19.20 3.82 7.53
CA LYS A 132 -20.43 3.43 8.25
C LYS A 132 -20.46 3.96 9.68
N LYS A 133 -19.31 4.03 10.35
CA LYS A 133 -19.18 4.58 11.71
C LYS A 133 -19.09 6.10 11.75
N GLY A 134 -19.12 6.79 10.61
CA GLY A 134 -18.98 8.23 10.52
C GLY A 134 -17.59 8.77 10.82
N LEU A 135 -16.57 7.92 10.83
CA LEU A 135 -15.17 8.33 10.97
C LEU A 135 -14.62 8.93 9.67
N VAL A 136 -15.18 8.54 8.55
CA VAL A 136 -14.94 9.05 7.20
C VAL A 136 -16.27 9.48 6.61
N GLY A 137 -16.30 10.59 5.86
CA GLY A 137 -17.56 11.13 5.32
C GLY A 137 -18.16 10.25 4.24
N ASP A 138 -17.33 9.78 3.31
CA ASP A 138 -17.74 8.89 2.21
C ASP A 138 -16.50 8.17 1.66
N VAL A 139 -16.71 7.02 1.04
CA VAL A 139 -15.68 6.31 0.26
C VAL A 139 -15.87 6.69 -1.21
N ALA A 140 -14.78 7.03 -1.90
CA ALA A 140 -14.82 7.29 -3.33
C ALA A 140 -15.39 6.08 -4.10
N PRO A 141 -16.12 6.29 -5.23
CA PRO A 141 -16.79 5.21 -5.94
C PRO A 141 -15.84 4.15 -6.48
N ARG A 142 -14.59 4.54 -6.74
CA ARG A 142 -13.52 3.63 -7.18
C ARG A 142 -12.34 3.69 -6.22
N PHE A 143 -11.69 2.55 -6.00
CA PHE A 143 -10.31 2.52 -5.55
C PHE A 143 -9.37 2.46 -6.76
N HIS A 144 -8.11 2.79 -6.56
CA HIS A 144 -7.12 2.77 -7.63
C HIS A 144 -5.91 1.92 -7.23
N GLY A 145 -5.37 1.22 -8.21
CA GLY A 145 -4.12 0.49 -8.08
C GLY A 145 -2.99 1.22 -8.80
N LEU A 146 -1.86 1.35 -8.11
CA LEU A 146 -0.64 1.92 -8.67
C LEU A 146 0.34 0.78 -8.97
N PRO A 147 0.83 0.62 -10.20
CA PRO A 147 1.72 -0.48 -10.54
C PRO A 147 3.05 -0.39 -9.80
N THR A 148 3.57 -1.54 -9.40
CA THR A 148 4.91 -1.70 -8.87
C THR A 148 5.92 -2.04 -9.97
N ASN A 149 7.22 -2.10 -9.68
CA ASN A 149 8.30 -2.39 -10.64
C ASN A 149 8.44 -1.35 -11.77
N ARG A 150 8.02 -0.13 -11.54
CA ARG A 150 8.24 0.98 -12.45
C ARG A 150 9.54 1.72 -12.10
N SER A 151 10.12 2.40 -13.10
CA SER A 151 11.14 3.40 -12.81
C SER A 151 10.51 4.62 -12.13
N HIS A 152 11.26 5.34 -11.30
CA HIS A 152 10.79 6.61 -10.71
C HIS A 152 10.27 7.57 -11.78
N LYS A 153 10.97 7.65 -12.92
CA LYS A 153 10.55 8.48 -14.05
C LYS A 153 9.18 8.08 -14.58
N THR A 154 8.93 6.80 -14.83
CA THR A 154 7.63 6.33 -15.33
C THR A 154 6.52 6.60 -14.32
N THR A 155 6.78 6.37 -13.04
CA THR A 155 5.81 6.66 -11.97
C THR A 155 5.43 8.14 -11.96
N LEU A 156 6.40 9.05 -12.06
CA LEU A 156 6.13 10.49 -12.02
C LEU A 156 5.48 11.00 -13.32
N ASP A 157 6.01 10.60 -14.48
CA ASP A 157 5.62 11.18 -15.76
C ASP A 157 4.32 10.58 -16.33
N VAL A 158 3.94 9.38 -15.88
CA VAL A 158 2.79 8.64 -16.43
C VAL A 158 1.80 8.27 -15.32
N ASP A 159 2.23 7.41 -14.37
CA ASP A 159 1.29 6.79 -13.45
C ASP A 159 0.66 7.79 -12.48
N CYS A 160 1.44 8.75 -11.95
CA CYS A 160 0.91 9.78 -11.05
C CYS A 160 -0.06 10.74 -11.75
N ILE A 161 0.19 11.06 -13.02
CA ILE A 161 -0.69 11.94 -13.81
C ILE A 161 -2.04 11.25 -14.04
N GLU A 162 -2.00 9.99 -14.47
CA GLU A 162 -3.19 9.18 -14.68
C GLU A 162 -3.99 8.98 -13.37
N LEU A 163 -3.30 8.65 -12.29
CA LEU A 163 -3.91 8.47 -10.98
C LEU A 163 -4.60 9.77 -10.50
N LEU A 164 -3.92 10.90 -10.64
CA LEU A 164 -4.49 12.20 -10.25
C LEU A 164 -5.76 12.52 -11.02
N ALA A 165 -5.78 12.28 -12.34
CA ALA A 165 -6.96 12.49 -13.17
C ALA A 165 -8.15 11.66 -12.66
N ARG A 166 -7.95 10.37 -12.37
CA ARG A 166 -8.99 9.48 -11.85
C ARG A 166 -9.49 9.89 -10.47
N LEU A 167 -8.60 10.32 -9.58
CA LEU A 167 -8.98 10.82 -8.25
C LEU A 167 -9.83 12.08 -8.34
N GLN A 168 -9.53 12.97 -9.30
CA GLN A 168 -10.32 14.18 -9.57
C GLN A 168 -11.69 13.84 -10.14
N GLU A 169 -11.80 12.90 -11.08
CA GLU A 169 -13.08 12.38 -11.59
C GLU A 169 -13.96 11.85 -10.47
N ASP A 170 -13.38 11.11 -9.53
CA ASP A 170 -14.08 10.55 -8.37
C ASP A 170 -14.39 11.60 -7.29
N ARG A 171 -13.93 12.83 -7.47
CA ARG A 171 -14.05 13.93 -6.50
C ARG A 171 -13.48 13.55 -5.14
N ALA A 172 -12.36 12.84 -5.11
CA ALA A 172 -11.66 12.52 -3.88
C ALA A 172 -11.10 13.79 -3.23
N GLU A 173 -11.31 13.93 -1.94
CA GLU A 173 -10.84 15.08 -1.13
C GLU A 173 -9.64 14.73 -0.25
N ALA A 174 -9.51 13.43 0.03
CA ALA A 174 -8.36 12.84 0.69
C ALA A 174 -8.07 11.47 0.09
N VAL A 175 -6.82 11.03 0.21
CA VAL A 175 -6.36 9.75 -0.33
C VAL A 175 -5.66 8.97 0.76
N LEU A 176 -6.10 7.73 0.99
CA LEU A 176 -5.39 6.74 1.78
C LEU A 176 -4.51 5.92 0.83
N ILE A 177 -3.20 5.93 1.04
CA ILE A 177 -2.25 5.17 0.23
C ILE A 177 -1.75 3.99 1.04
N ALA A 178 -2.13 2.78 0.64
CA ALA A 178 -1.63 1.53 1.19
C ALA A 178 -0.53 0.97 0.25
N GLY A 179 0.73 1.18 0.65
CA GLY A 179 1.90 0.66 -0.05
C GLY A 179 2.45 -0.59 0.62
N ASN A 180 2.92 -1.55 -0.16
CA ASN A 180 3.59 -2.76 0.31
C ASN A 180 4.84 -3.08 -0.52
#